data_d6066dfeb9c217a82a34e312e2d3757f
#
_entry.id   d6066dfeb9c217a82a34e312e2d3757f
#
_cell.length_a   1.000
_cell.length_b   1.000
_cell.length_c   1.000
_cell.angle_alpha   90.00
_cell.angle_beta   90.00
_cell.angle_gamma   90.00
#
_symmetry.space_group_name_H-M   'P 1'
#
loop_
_entity.id
_entity.type
_entity.pdbx_description
1 polymer ?
#
loop_
_entity_poly.entity_id
_entity_poly.type
_entity_poly.pdbx_seq_one_letter_code
_entity_poly.pdbx_strand_id
1 'polypeptide(L)'
;AVIDSGEYTGSVHDLINLAQNLDCYDFYPGIDSEEALGRVYIEEMEMLDVPDNVLPYFDFEAYGRDARINDGGHFAPGGYVFNNGGSFVERYHGMEDIPPEHRIFAYPKLNIREQMAAYQEVIDRSALNEEKLRLPASREDR
;
A
#
# COMPACT_ATOMS: atom_id res chain seq x y z
N ALA A 1 -1.31 5.32 9.58
CA ALA A 1 -0.45 6.50 9.68
C ALA A 1 0.25 6.78 8.34
N VAL A 2 1.25 5.96 7.90
CA VAL A 2 2.01 6.27 6.67
C VAL A 2 1.10 6.35 5.43
N ILE A 3 0.11 5.47 5.28
CA ILE A 3 -0.87 5.52 4.17
C ILE A 3 -1.67 6.84 4.17
N ASP A 4 -1.92 7.42 5.33
CA ASP A 4 -2.70 8.65 5.46
C ASP A 4 -1.92 9.88 4.95
N SER A 5 -0.61 9.77 4.74
CA SER A 5 0.19 10.81 4.09
C SER A 5 -0.21 11.04 2.64
N GLY A 6 -0.76 10.01 2.00
CA GLY A 6 -1.04 10.02 0.57
C GLY A 6 0.16 9.78 -0.32
N GLU A 7 1.37 9.67 0.24
CA GLU A 7 2.57 9.31 -0.51
C GLU A 7 2.54 7.84 -0.93
N TYR A 8 2.89 7.54 -2.16
CA TYR A 8 2.94 6.18 -2.70
C TYR A 8 1.67 5.35 -2.47
N THR A 9 0.50 5.99 -2.62
CA THR A 9 -0.80 5.33 -2.42
C THR A 9 -1.67 5.29 -3.67
N GLY A 10 -1.14 5.73 -4.82
CA GLY A 10 -1.89 5.85 -6.07
C GLY A 10 -2.23 4.51 -6.74
N SER A 11 -1.53 3.43 -6.39
CA SER A 11 -1.72 2.11 -6.97
C SER A 11 -1.37 1.00 -5.98
N VAL A 12 -1.77 -0.25 -6.30
CA VAL A 12 -1.34 -1.43 -5.54
C VAL A 12 0.19 -1.60 -5.60
N HIS A 13 0.79 -1.27 -6.73
CA HIS A 13 2.24 -1.25 -6.90
C HIS A 13 2.92 -0.32 -5.89
N ASP A 14 2.41 0.90 -5.75
CA ASP A 14 2.95 1.88 -4.79
C ASP A 14 2.79 1.38 -3.35
N LEU A 15 1.63 0.82 -3.01
CA LEU A 15 1.37 0.27 -1.66
C LEU A 15 2.31 -0.89 -1.30
N ILE A 16 2.64 -1.76 -2.27
CA ILE A 16 3.60 -2.84 -2.04
C ILE A 16 4.99 -2.27 -1.77
N ASN A 17 5.43 -1.30 -2.56
CA ASN A 17 6.72 -0.66 -2.36
C ASN A 17 6.75 0.16 -1.06
N LEU A 18 5.68 0.87 -0.72
CA LEU A 18 5.54 1.58 0.54
C LEU A 18 5.70 0.63 1.74
N ALA A 19 5.03 -0.53 1.71
CA ALA A 19 5.13 -1.52 2.78
C ALA A 19 6.56 -2.09 2.98
N GLN A 20 7.38 -2.05 1.93
CA GLN A 20 8.77 -2.51 1.96
C GLN A 20 9.77 -1.41 2.34
N ASN A 21 9.31 -0.17 2.51
CA ASN A 21 10.12 1.02 2.80
C ASN A 21 9.57 1.80 4.01
N LEU A 22 8.96 1.10 4.97
CA LEU A 22 8.44 1.75 6.18
C LEU A 22 9.56 2.36 7.04
N ASP A 23 10.78 1.91 6.88
CA ASP A 23 11.99 2.45 7.50
C ASP A 23 12.36 3.86 6.99
N CYS A 24 11.77 4.30 5.88
CA CYS A 24 11.89 5.69 5.41
C CYS A 24 10.97 6.67 6.15
N TYR A 25 10.18 6.20 7.11
CA TYR A 25 9.23 7.01 7.86
C TYR A 25 9.43 6.85 9.34
N ASP A 26 9.41 7.97 10.05
CA ASP A 26 9.37 7.99 11.51
C ASP A 26 7.94 8.25 11.99
N PHE A 27 7.55 7.56 13.04
CA PHE A 27 6.24 7.67 13.65
C PHE A 27 6.35 7.93 15.14
N TYR A 28 5.75 9.04 15.59
CA TYR A 28 5.68 9.41 16.99
C TYR A 28 4.28 9.17 17.52
N PRO A 29 4.06 8.08 18.28
CA PRO A 29 2.74 7.74 18.79
C PRO A 29 2.24 8.75 19.83
N GLY A 30 0.94 9.03 19.79
CA GLY A 30 0.28 9.90 20.78
C GLY A 30 0.44 11.39 20.53
N ILE A 31 1.17 11.81 19.48
CA ILE A 31 1.30 13.22 19.10
C ILE A 31 0.21 13.55 18.08
N ASP A 32 -0.79 14.32 18.49
CA ASP A 32 -1.98 14.62 17.70
C ASP A 32 -2.19 16.11 17.38
N SER A 33 -1.27 16.96 17.84
CA SER A 33 -1.36 18.41 17.68
C SER A 33 0.01 19.06 17.51
N GLU A 34 0.01 20.27 16.94
CA GLU A 34 1.22 21.08 16.78
C GLU A 34 1.82 21.44 18.16
N GLU A 35 0.99 21.72 19.16
CA GLU A 35 1.50 21.99 20.51
C GLU A 35 2.20 20.76 21.10
N ALA A 36 1.59 19.55 20.97
CA ALA A 36 2.22 18.33 21.46
C ALA A 36 3.53 18.01 20.74
N LEU A 37 3.58 18.23 19.43
CA LEU A 37 4.79 18.08 18.63
C LEU A 37 5.88 19.04 19.08
N GLY A 38 5.54 20.32 19.27
CA GLY A 38 6.46 21.33 19.74
C GLY A 38 7.04 21.02 21.13
N ARG A 39 6.21 20.49 22.04
CA ARG A 39 6.66 20.05 23.37
C ARG A 39 7.68 18.93 23.29
N VAL A 40 7.38 17.88 22.52
CA VAL A 40 8.30 16.74 22.36
C VAL A 40 9.62 17.18 21.76
N TYR A 41 9.61 18.05 20.76
CA TYR A 41 10.83 18.54 20.12
C TYR A 41 11.70 19.40 21.05
N ILE A 42 11.07 20.19 21.92
CA ILE A 42 11.79 21.08 22.84
C ILE A 42 12.16 20.37 24.15
N GLU A 43 11.20 19.67 24.77
CA GLU A 43 11.35 19.13 26.13
C GLU A 43 12.00 17.74 26.13
N GLU A 44 11.75 16.91 25.11
CA GLU A 44 12.25 15.52 25.06
C GLU A 44 13.45 15.35 24.14
N MET A 45 13.41 16.00 22.96
CA MET A 45 14.48 15.88 21.96
C MET A 45 15.54 16.99 22.06
N GLU A 46 15.28 18.01 22.88
CA GLU A 46 16.20 19.13 23.07
C GLU A 46 16.67 19.77 21.75
N MET A 47 15.77 19.85 20.77
CA MET A 47 16.09 20.39 19.43
C MET A 47 16.42 21.87 19.46
N LEU A 48 15.99 22.56 20.50
CA LEU A 48 16.35 23.96 20.79
C LEU A 48 16.57 24.10 22.29
N ASP A 49 17.70 24.69 22.67
CA ASP A 49 18.03 25.00 24.06
C ASP A 49 17.21 26.22 24.54
N VAL A 50 16.14 25.93 25.26
CA VAL A 50 15.22 26.93 25.83
C VAL A 50 15.43 26.97 27.35
N PRO A 51 15.87 28.09 27.93
CA PRO A 51 16.05 28.22 29.39
C PRO A 51 14.74 27.95 30.14
N ASP A 52 14.80 27.25 31.28
CA ASP A 52 13.65 26.88 32.11
C ASP A 52 12.74 28.07 32.47
N ASN A 53 13.33 29.25 32.69
CA ASN A 53 12.56 30.45 32.99
C ASN A 53 11.83 31.05 31.80
N VAL A 54 12.11 30.58 30.59
CA VAL A 54 11.46 31.01 29.35
C VAL A 54 10.38 30.00 28.89
N LEU A 55 10.52 28.70 29.22
CA LEU A 55 9.60 27.64 28.84
C LEU A 55 8.12 27.97 29.09
N PRO A 56 7.72 28.60 30.25
CA PRO A 56 6.32 28.94 30.48
C PRO A 56 5.74 29.99 29.51
N TYR A 57 6.59 30.69 28.78
CA TYR A 57 6.21 31.72 27.80
C TYR A 57 6.48 31.28 26.36
N PHE A 58 7.01 30.07 26.16
CA PHE A 58 7.35 29.56 24.85
C PHE A 58 6.09 29.10 24.09
N ASP A 59 5.97 29.51 22.83
CA ASP A 59 4.86 29.13 21.94
C ASP A 59 5.16 27.79 21.28
N PHE A 60 4.82 26.70 21.97
CA PHE A 60 5.02 25.33 21.49
C PHE A 60 4.19 25.03 20.24
N GLU A 61 2.99 25.62 20.10
CA GLU A 61 2.14 25.42 18.93
C GLU A 61 2.77 26.02 17.68
N ALA A 62 3.27 27.26 17.77
CA ALA A 62 3.94 27.90 16.66
C ALA A 62 5.22 27.13 16.25
N TYR A 63 6.02 26.70 17.23
CA TYR A 63 7.21 25.90 16.96
C TYR A 63 6.89 24.56 16.33
N GLY A 64 5.91 23.82 16.86
CA GLY A 64 5.49 22.52 16.32
C GLY A 64 4.90 22.62 14.92
N ARG A 65 4.19 23.71 14.62
CA ARG A 65 3.71 23.98 13.26
C ARG A 65 4.85 24.17 12.27
N ASP A 66 5.85 24.96 12.66
CA ASP A 66 7.01 25.21 11.80
C ASP A 66 7.85 23.93 11.64
N ALA A 67 8.02 23.14 12.70
CA ALA A 67 8.66 21.83 12.65
C ALA A 67 7.92 20.89 11.69
N ARG A 68 6.60 20.76 11.81
CA ARG A 68 5.78 19.94 10.91
C ARG A 68 5.92 20.33 9.44
N ILE A 69 5.96 21.63 9.16
CA ILE A 69 6.15 22.13 7.79
C ILE A 69 7.55 21.78 7.27
N ASN A 70 8.58 21.93 8.11
CA ASN A 70 9.96 21.62 7.73
C ASN A 70 10.19 20.13 7.51
N ASP A 71 9.56 19.27 8.32
CA ASP A 71 9.66 17.81 8.20
C ASP A 71 8.78 17.27 7.05
N GLY A 72 7.84 18.08 6.53
CA GLY A 72 6.82 17.60 5.62
C GLY A 72 5.87 16.59 6.26
N GLY A 73 5.76 16.62 7.60
CA GLY A 73 5.00 15.65 8.36
C GLY A 73 3.52 15.98 8.47
N HIS A 74 2.76 14.99 8.94
CA HIS A 74 1.32 15.12 9.12
C HIS A 74 0.83 14.32 10.32
N PHE A 75 -0.30 14.73 10.87
CA PHE A 75 -0.99 13.99 11.93
C PHE A 75 -1.87 12.91 11.31
N ALA A 76 -1.72 11.69 11.81
CA ALA A 76 -2.49 10.52 11.42
C ALA A 76 -3.18 9.92 12.65
N PRO A 77 -4.17 9.03 12.49
CA PRO A 77 -4.73 8.31 13.61
C PRO A 77 -3.65 7.61 14.43
N GLY A 78 -3.53 8.02 15.69
CA GLY A 78 -2.58 7.45 16.63
C GLY A 78 -1.23 8.16 16.76
N GLY A 79 -0.92 9.19 15.95
CA GLY A 79 0.31 9.94 16.12
C GLY A 79 0.74 10.79 14.93
N TYR A 80 1.96 11.27 15.00
CA TYR A 80 2.59 12.09 13.96
C TYR A 80 3.55 11.25 13.13
N VAL A 81 3.53 11.43 11.81
CA VAL A 81 4.39 10.71 10.86
C VAL A 81 5.05 11.68 9.89
N PHE A 82 6.31 11.40 9.57
CA PHE A 82 7.03 12.15 8.54
C PHE A 82 8.06 11.25 7.84
N ASN A 83 8.47 11.67 6.64
CA ASN A 83 9.52 11.00 5.89
C ASN A 83 10.88 11.43 6.46
N ASN A 84 11.70 10.49 6.92
CA ASN A 84 13.00 10.76 7.55
C ASN A 84 14.14 10.96 6.53
N GLY A 85 13.84 11.02 5.25
CA GLY A 85 14.82 11.18 4.18
C GLY A 85 15.59 9.90 3.84
N GLY A 86 15.16 8.75 4.32
CA GLY A 86 15.69 7.45 3.95
C GLY A 86 15.54 7.17 2.45
N SER A 87 16.41 6.31 1.92
CA SER A 87 16.38 5.95 0.51
C SER A 87 15.22 5.01 0.20
N PHE A 88 14.14 5.55 -0.36
CA PHE A 88 13.05 4.74 -0.86
C PHE A 88 13.50 3.92 -2.07
N VAL A 89 13.35 2.60 -2.00
CA VAL A 89 13.78 1.66 -3.03
C VAL A 89 12.57 0.93 -3.61
N GLU A 90 12.27 1.15 -4.87
CA GLU A 90 11.29 0.34 -5.59
C GLU A 90 11.84 -1.07 -5.77
N ARG A 91 11.29 -2.04 -5.06
CA ARG A 91 11.66 -3.47 -5.11
C ARG A 91 10.66 -4.29 -5.91
N TYR A 92 9.43 -3.83 -5.97
CA TYR A 92 8.37 -4.46 -6.75
C TYR A 92 8.10 -3.63 -7.99
N HIS A 93 8.31 -4.20 -9.18
CA HIS A 93 8.14 -3.54 -10.47
C HIS A 93 6.89 -4.01 -11.22
N GLY A 94 6.15 -4.96 -10.65
CA GLY A 94 4.92 -5.45 -11.23
C GLY A 94 4.76 -6.96 -11.15
N MET A 95 3.78 -7.49 -11.86
CA MET A 95 3.45 -8.91 -11.84
C MET A 95 4.61 -9.82 -12.31
N GLU A 96 5.59 -9.26 -13.01
CA GLU A 96 6.75 -10.02 -13.52
C GLU A 96 7.66 -10.48 -12.38
N ASP A 97 7.67 -9.74 -11.26
CA ASP A 97 8.44 -10.09 -10.06
C ASP A 97 7.79 -11.23 -9.25
N ILE A 98 6.52 -11.54 -9.52
CA ILE A 98 5.81 -12.63 -8.86
C ILE A 98 6.10 -13.93 -9.60
N PRO A 99 6.63 -14.99 -8.94
CA PRO A 99 6.80 -16.29 -9.57
C PRO A 99 5.51 -16.79 -10.22
N PRO A 100 5.58 -17.42 -11.42
CA PRO A 100 4.38 -17.85 -12.15
C PRO A 100 3.41 -18.71 -11.34
N GLU A 101 3.90 -19.54 -10.45
CA GLU A 101 3.12 -20.41 -9.55
C GLU A 101 2.28 -19.64 -8.53
N HIS A 102 2.61 -18.36 -8.26
CA HIS A 102 1.89 -17.49 -7.33
C HIS A 102 1.01 -16.44 -8.02
N ARG A 103 0.99 -16.43 -9.35
CA ARG A 103 0.17 -15.49 -10.14
C ARG A 103 -1.25 -15.99 -10.28
N ILE A 104 -2.10 -15.72 -9.29
CA ILE A 104 -3.50 -16.21 -9.25
C ILE A 104 -4.34 -15.68 -10.44
N PHE A 105 -4.00 -14.51 -11.00
CA PHE A 105 -4.71 -13.86 -12.09
C PHE A 105 -3.84 -13.63 -13.35
N ALA A 106 -2.70 -14.30 -13.45
CA ALA A 106 -1.93 -14.28 -14.67
C ALA A 106 -2.62 -15.14 -15.73
N TYR A 107 -3.60 -14.56 -16.40
CA TYR A 107 -3.95 -15.09 -17.72
C TYR A 107 -2.67 -15.01 -18.57
N PRO A 108 -2.22 -16.15 -19.15
CA PRO A 108 -1.14 -16.05 -20.12
C PRO A 108 -1.55 -15.01 -21.15
N LYS A 109 -0.64 -14.10 -21.52
CA LYS A 109 -0.85 -13.17 -22.63
C LYS A 109 -0.88 -14.01 -23.91
N LEU A 110 -1.96 -14.75 -24.10
CA LEU A 110 -2.19 -15.51 -25.31
C LEU A 110 -2.31 -14.51 -26.46
N ASN A 111 -1.63 -14.77 -27.55
CA ASN A 111 -1.87 -14.00 -28.76
C ASN A 111 -3.29 -14.28 -29.26
N ILE A 112 -3.81 -13.47 -30.18
CA ILE A 112 -5.21 -13.56 -30.64
C ILE A 112 -5.53 -14.97 -31.19
N ARG A 113 -4.58 -15.64 -31.83
CA ARG A 113 -4.75 -16.99 -32.36
C ARG A 113 -4.92 -18.03 -31.24
N GLU A 114 -4.09 -17.91 -30.21
CA GLU A 114 -4.14 -18.80 -29.05
C GLU A 114 -5.41 -18.57 -28.24
N GLN A 115 -5.88 -17.33 -28.11
CA GLN A 115 -7.16 -17.01 -27.49
C GLN A 115 -8.32 -17.63 -28.28
N MET A 116 -8.33 -17.47 -29.60
CA MET A 116 -9.37 -18.07 -30.43
C MET A 116 -9.34 -19.60 -30.38
N ALA A 117 -8.17 -20.22 -30.35
CA ALA A 117 -8.05 -21.68 -30.21
C ALA A 117 -8.60 -22.17 -28.85
N ALA A 118 -8.31 -21.46 -27.76
CA ALA A 118 -8.83 -21.77 -26.44
C ALA A 118 -10.37 -21.62 -26.37
N TYR A 119 -10.92 -20.58 -26.99
CA TYR A 119 -12.38 -20.40 -27.06
C TYR A 119 -13.02 -21.51 -27.92
N GLN A 120 -12.40 -21.89 -29.04
CA GLN A 120 -12.92 -22.97 -29.88
C GLN A 120 -12.94 -24.30 -29.11
N GLU A 121 -11.92 -24.63 -28.35
CA GLU A 121 -11.90 -25.84 -27.52
C GLU A 121 -13.03 -25.87 -26.46
N VAL A 122 -13.32 -24.72 -25.86
CA VAL A 122 -14.43 -24.59 -24.90
C VAL A 122 -15.76 -24.81 -25.56
N ILE A 123 -15.98 -24.26 -26.77
CA ILE A 123 -17.23 -24.44 -27.56
C ILE A 123 -17.40 -25.91 -27.95
N ASP A 124 -16.35 -26.54 -28.47
CA ASP A 124 -16.38 -27.94 -28.90
C ASP A 124 -16.68 -28.87 -27.71
N ARG A 125 -16.06 -28.59 -26.54
CA ARG A 125 -16.34 -29.35 -25.31
C ARG A 125 -17.79 -29.18 -24.83
N SER A 126 -18.33 -27.98 -24.95
CA SER A 126 -19.74 -27.71 -24.59
C SER A 126 -20.71 -28.42 -25.53
N ALA A 127 -20.44 -28.41 -26.83
CA ALA A 127 -21.26 -29.12 -27.84
C ALA A 127 -21.24 -30.63 -27.60
N LEU A 128 -20.10 -31.23 -27.30
CA LEU A 128 -19.97 -32.64 -26.96
C LEU A 128 -20.77 -33.04 -25.70
N ASN A 129 -20.82 -32.16 -24.71
CA ASN A 129 -21.62 -32.39 -23.51
C ASN A 129 -23.13 -32.31 -23.78
N GLU A 130 -23.56 -31.38 -24.63
CA GLU A 130 -24.97 -31.28 -25.03
C GLU A 130 -25.42 -32.50 -25.87
N GLU A 131 -24.54 -33.01 -26.73
CA GLU A 131 -24.83 -34.20 -27.53
C GLU A 131 -24.95 -35.45 -26.65
N LYS A 132 -24.10 -35.62 -25.65
CA LYS A 132 -24.19 -36.71 -24.65
C LYS A 132 -25.47 -36.65 -23.82
N LEU A 133 -26.00 -35.47 -23.54
CA LEU A 133 -27.26 -35.26 -22.82
C LEU A 133 -28.51 -35.56 -23.70
N ARG A 134 -28.36 -35.52 -25.05
CA ARG A 134 -29.45 -35.77 -26.00
C ARG A 134 -29.59 -37.22 -26.46
N LEU A 135 -28.60 -38.07 -26.15
CA LEU A 135 -28.70 -39.50 -26.48
C LEU A 135 -29.77 -40.16 -25.58
N PRO A 136 -30.85 -40.75 -26.14
CA PRO A 136 -31.83 -41.44 -25.34
C PRO A 136 -31.18 -42.65 -24.67
N ALA A 137 -31.46 -42.82 -23.38
CA ALA A 137 -31.11 -44.04 -22.67
C ALA A 137 -31.62 -45.25 -23.48
N SER A 138 -30.67 -46.05 -23.97
CA SER A 138 -31.03 -47.31 -24.62
C SER A 138 -31.82 -48.14 -23.61
N ARG A 139 -33.11 -48.42 -23.94
CA ARG A 139 -33.91 -49.40 -23.24
C ARG A 139 -33.17 -50.74 -23.31
N GLU A 140 -32.62 -51.17 -22.23
CA GLU A 140 -32.38 -52.59 -22.02
C GLU A 140 -33.74 -53.21 -21.71
N ASP A 141 -34.33 -53.85 -22.76
CA ASP A 141 -35.38 -54.82 -22.61
C ASP A 141 -34.75 -56.17 -22.27
N ARG A 142 -35.08 -56.66 -21.07
CA ARG A 142 -34.92 -58.00 -20.49
C ARG A 142 -33.59 -58.42 -19.99
#